data_e9997a37dff1b4d65b9c980276c79abf
#
_entry.id   e9997a37dff1b4d65b9c980276c79abf
#
_cell.length_a   1.000
_cell.length_b   1.000
_cell.length_c   1.000
_cell.angle_alpha   90.00
_cell.angle_beta   90.00
_cell.angle_gamma   90.00
#
_symmetry.space_group_name_H-M   'P 1'
#
loop_
_entity.id
_entity.type
_entity.pdbx_description
1 polymer ?
#
loop_
_entity_poly.entity_id
_entity_poly.type
_entity_poly.pdbx_seq_one_letter_code
_entity_poly.pdbx_strand_id
1 'polypeptide(L)'
;MSAEEIVRGGRRSIRESAYLPTVHTIRELSKPDFASLGLPDAHSAYLEACRAGSPKADYDWSHDAVYHAGRAADWHFMAGNPERNVFPVFKEHYLRICQKVIAGEELAAPSVPALPEESSTPLSLDERREKLRELREEHNL
;
A
#
# COMPACT_ATOMS: atom_id res chain seq x y z
N MET A 1 -4.34 19.91 19.35
CA MET A 1 -2.93 19.57 19.60
C MET A 1 -2.81 19.10 21.05
N SER A 2 -2.25 17.93 21.29
CA SER A 2 -2.04 17.42 22.66
C SER A 2 -0.84 18.15 23.32
N ALA A 3 -0.77 18.11 24.67
CA ALA A 3 0.36 18.70 25.40
C ALA A 3 1.70 18.05 25.00
N GLU A 4 1.71 16.76 24.73
CA GLU A 4 2.91 16.03 24.29
C GLU A 4 3.38 16.45 22.89
N GLU A 5 2.46 16.75 21.99
CA GLU A 5 2.78 17.26 20.65
C GLU A 5 3.38 18.66 20.72
N ILE A 6 2.85 19.51 21.58
CA ILE A 6 3.39 20.85 21.80
C ILE A 6 4.80 20.79 22.38
N VAL A 7 5.05 19.93 23.38
CA VAL A 7 6.37 19.74 23.99
C VAL A 7 7.37 19.19 22.98
N ARG A 8 6.96 18.23 22.15
CA ARG A 8 7.80 17.65 21.10
C ARG A 8 8.18 18.71 20.07
N GLY A 9 7.22 19.46 19.59
CA GLY A 9 7.44 20.53 18.61
C GLY A 9 8.32 21.63 19.19
N GLY A 10 8.11 22.03 20.44
CA GLY A 10 8.93 23.02 21.12
C GLY A 10 10.39 22.58 21.27
N ARG A 11 10.63 21.35 21.73
CA ARG A 11 12.00 20.80 21.88
C ARG A 11 12.73 20.69 20.54
N ARG A 12 12.03 20.31 19.49
CA ARG A 12 12.59 20.21 18.15
C ARG A 12 12.92 21.59 17.58
N SER A 13 12.03 22.55 17.77
CA SER A 13 12.22 23.94 17.33
C SER A 13 13.45 24.58 18.00
N ILE A 14 13.69 24.33 19.28
CA ILE A 14 14.87 24.84 20.00
C ILE A 14 16.17 24.27 19.44
N ARG A 15 16.18 23.04 18.95
CA ARG A 15 17.37 22.40 18.35
C ARG A 15 17.68 22.86 16.93
N GLU A 16 16.64 23.13 16.14
CA GLU A 16 16.75 23.33 14.70
C GLU A 16 16.66 24.78 14.27
N SER A 17 16.19 25.69 15.14
CA SER A 17 15.98 27.09 14.79
C SER A 17 16.76 28.03 15.70
N ALA A 18 17.44 29.02 15.06
CA ALA A 18 18.10 30.13 15.76
C ALA A 18 17.13 31.24 16.19
N TYR A 19 15.85 31.17 15.79
CA TYR A 19 14.82 32.15 16.05
C TYR A 19 13.72 31.61 16.95
N LEU A 20 13.00 32.51 17.64
CA LEU A 20 11.82 32.14 18.43
C LEU A 20 10.78 31.45 17.54
N PRO A 21 10.35 30.24 17.90
CA PRO A 21 9.41 29.48 17.09
C PRO A 21 8.02 30.13 17.11
N THR A 22 7.42 30.24 15.96
CA THR A 22 5.99 30.61 15.85
C THR A 22 5.12 29.39 16.15
N VAL A 23 3.84 29.63 16.49
CA VAL A 23 2.86 28.53 16.67
C VAL A 23 2.77 27.64 15.44
N HIS A 24 2.89 28.24 14.25
CA HIS A 24 2.93 27.49 12.99
C HIS A 24 4.14 26.57 12.91
N THR A 25 5.33 27.07 13.24
CA THR A 25 6.57 26.27 13.25
C THR A 25 6.49 25.12 14.25
N ILE A 26 5.97 25.39 15.47
CA ILE A 26 5.78 24.33 16.49
C ILE A 26 4.81 23.27 15.99
N ARG A 27 3.70 23.67 15.34
CA ARG A 27 2.71 22.75 14.78
C ARG A 27 3.31 21.86 13.69
N GLU A 28 4.08 22.43 12.76
CA GLU A 28 4.73 21.66 11.70
C GLU A 28 5.76 20.67 12.25
N LEU A 29 6.58 21.12 13.21
CA LEU A 29 7.58 20.26 13.87
C LEU A 29 6.99 19.25 14.86
N SER A 30 5.73 19.42 15.26
CA SER A 30 5.02 18.48 16.14
C SER A 30 4.47 17.27 15.38
N LYS A 31 4.35 17.34 14.05
CA LYS A 31 3.94 16.21 13.25
C LYS A 31 4.98 15.09 13.37
N PRO A 32 4.57 13.84 13.54
CA PRO A 32 5.51 12.74 13.55
C PRO A 32 6.22 12.67 12.19
N ASP A 33 7.54 12.53 12.23
CA ASP A 33 8.32 12.28 11.02
C ASP A 33 8.00 10.91 10.45
N PHE A 34 8.05 10.77 9.15
CA PHE A 34 7.95 9.47 8.48
C PHE A 34 8.97 8.48 9.02
N ALA A 35 10.20 8.93 9.27
CA ALA A 35 11.26 8.10 9.83
C ALA A 35 10.93 7.57 11.24
N SER A 36 10.29 8.37 12.09
CA SER A 36 9.91 7.95 13.46
C SER A 36 8.82 6.86 13.47
N LEU A 37 8.03 6.77 12.40
CA LEU A 37 7.00 5.74 12.18
C LEU A 37 7.50 4.55 11.35
N GLY A 38 8.79 4.53 10.98
CA GLY A 38 9.35 3.50 10.10
C GLY A 38 8.94 3.63 8.64
N LEU A 39 8.38 4.76 8.24
CA LEU A 39 7.95 5.02 6.87
C LEU A 39 9.13 5.53 6.03
N PRO A 40 9.52 4.86 4.94
CA PRO A 40 10.50 5.37 4.00
C PRO A 40 9.96 6.59 3.23
N ASP A 41 10.86 7.37 2.63
CA ASP A 41 10.45 8.42 1.71
C ASP A 41 9.77 7.84 0.45
N ALA A 42 8.99 8.65 -0.26
CA ALA A 42 8.16 8.19 -1.37
C ALA A 42 8.98 7.54 -2.49
N HIS A 43 10.17 8.06 -2.79
CA HIS A 43 11.03 7.50 -3.84
C HIS A 43 11.64 6.16 -3.42
N SER A 44 12.13 6.05 -2.20
CA SER A 44 12.65 4.78 -1.65
C SER A 44 11.55 3.71 -1.58
N ALA A 45 10.34 4.09 -1.16
CA ALA A 45 9.17 3.21 -1.17
C ALA A 45 8.83 2.73 -2.58
N TYR A 46 8.86 3.61 -3.56
CA TYR A 46 8.64 3.26 -4.97
C TYR A 46 9.68 2.27 -5.49
N LEU A 47 10.96 2.49 -5.22
CA LEU A 47 12.04 1.57 -5.62
C LEU A 47 11.90 0.21 -4.96
N GLU A 48 11.52 0.17 -3.69
CA GLU A 48 11.23 -1.08 -2.96
C GLU A 48 10.08 -1.83 -3.61
N ALA A 49 8.99 -1.13 -3.92
CA ALA A 49 7.83 -1.71 -4.59
C ALA A 49 8.18 -2.30 -5.97
N CYS A 50 9.06 -1.64 -6.72
CA CYS A 50 9.53 -2.14 -8.01
C CYS A 50 10.45 -3.36 -7.89
N ARG A 51 11.28 -3.43 -6.83
CA ARG A 51 12.22 -4.53 -6.59
C ARG A 51 11.57 -5.76 -5.97
N ALA A 52 10.46 -5.58 -5.28
CA ALA A 52 9.76 -6.67 -4.60
C ALA A 52 9.38 -7.77 -5.59
N GLY A 53 9.76 -8.99 -5.25
CA GLY A 53 9.39 -10.18 -6.01
C GLY A 53 7.91 -10.52 -5.90
N SER A 54 7.49 -11.51 -6.65
CA SER A 54 6.14 -12.09 -6.58
C SER A 54 6.21 -13.42 -5.81
N PRO A 55 5.25 -13.73 -4.93
CA PRO A 55 4.06 -12.91 -4.59
C PRO A 55 4.38 -11.70 -3.71
N LYS A 56 3.76 -10.58 -4.02
CA LYS A 56 4.01 -9.31 -3.31
C LYS A 56 3.64 -9.36 -1.82
N ALA A 57 2.68 -10.18 -1.44
CA ALA A 57 2.25 -10.33 -0.04
C ALA A 57 3.32 -10.99 0.84
N ASP A 58 4.18 -11.82 0.28
CA ASP A 58 5.21 -12.56 1.02
C ASP A 58 6.55 -11.80 1.10
N TYR A 59 6.64 -10.66 0.44
CA TYR A 59 7.84 -9.82 0.49
C TYR A 59 7.99 -9.15 1.87
N ASP A 60 9.22 -9.09 2.36
CA ASP A 60 9.55 -8.42 3.63
C ASP A 60 9.61 -6.89 3.43
N TRP A 61 8.47 -6.25 3.59
CA TRP A 61 8.31 -4.82 3.40
C TRP A 61 8.91 -4.03 4.56
N SER A 62 9.61 -2.93 4.24
CA SER A 62 10.09 -2.00 5.26
C SER A 62 8.94 -1.41 6.09
N HIS A 63 7.79 -1.20 5.48
CA HIS A 63 6.53 -0.84 6.11
C HIS A 63 5.34 -1.30 5.26
N ASP A 64 4.26 -1.71 5.89
CA ASP A 64 3.04 -2.17 5.19
C ASP A 64 2.43 -1.10 4.27
N ALA A 65 2.68 0.18 4.56
CA ALA A 65 2.26 1.29 3.72
C ALA A 65 2.80 1.20 2.29
N VAL A 66 4.01 0.68 2.10
CA VAL A 66 4.63 0.48 0.77
C VAL A 66 3.84 -0.53 -0.05
N TYR A 67 3.48 -1.66 0.57
CA TYR A 67 2.64 -2.68 -0.05
C TYR A 67 1.28 -2.14 -0.47
N HIS A 68 0.60 -1.44 0.43
CA HIS A 68 -0.72 -0.88 0.16
C HIS A 68 -0.69 0.20 -0.92
N ALA A 69 0.37 1.01 -0.98
CA ALA A 69 0.57 1.99 -2.03
C ALA A 69 0.77 1.34 -3.40
N GLY A 70 1.60 0.30 -3.47
CA GLY A 70 1.83 -0.47 -4.69
C GLY A 70 0.56 -1.17 -5.17
N ARG A 71 -0.22 -1.73 -4.24
CA ARG A 71 -1.52 -2.33 -4.56
C ARG A 71 -2.52 -1.31 -5.08
N ALA A 72 -2.59 -0.12 -4.46
CA ALA A 72 -3.48 0.95 -4.88
C ALA A 72 -3.08 1.55 -6.24
N ALA A 73 -1.77 1.62 -6.53
CA ALA A 73 -1.25 2.05 -7.82
C ALA A 73 -1.40 0.99 -8.93
N ASP A 74 -1.73 -0.23 -8.57
CA ASP A 74 -1.78 -1.42 -9.43
C ASP A 74 -0.39 -1.93 -9.85
N TRP A 75 -0.04 -3.11 -9.36
CA TRP A 75 1.24 -3.77 -9.65
C TRP A 75 1.49 -3.97 -11.15
N HIS A 76 0.44 -4.26 -11.91
CA HIS A 76 0.54 -4.47 -13.35
C HIS A 76 0.82 -3.14 -14.08
N PHE A 77 0.15 -2.08 -13.67
CA PHE A 77 0.42 -0.73 -14.17
C PHE A 77 1.86 -0.30 -13.87
N MET A 78 2.36 -0.58 -12.65
CA MET A 78 3.73 -0.26 -12.25
C MET A 78 4.76 -1.01 -13.08
N ALA A 79 4.52 -2.27 -13.42
CA ALA A 79 5.43 -3.09 -14.21
C ALA A 79 5.45 -2.73 -15.70
N GLY A 80 4.33 -2.26 -16.23
CA GLY A 80 4.14 -1.98 -17.68
C GLY A 80 4.42 -0.55 -18.10
N ASN A 81 4.70 0.37 -17.18
CA ASN A 81 4.85 1.78 -17.49
C ASN A 81 6.16 2.37 -16.95
N PRO A 82 6.70 3.42 -17.61
CA PRO A 82 7.92 4.06 -17.15
C PRO A 82 7.70 4.85 -15.83
N GLU A 83 8.78 4.98 -15.06
CA GLU A 83 8.77 5.67 -13.75
C GLU A 83 8.09 7.05 -13.79
N ARG A 84 8.35 7.84 -14.82
CA ARG A 84 7.75 9.18 -14.96
C ARG A 84 6.23 9.20 -14.94
N ASN A 85 5.60 8.09 -15.34
CA ASN A 85 4.14 7.94 -15.35
C ASN A 85 3.63 7.27 -14.07
N VAL A 86 4.41 6.33 -13.54
CA VAL A 86 4.04 5.51 -12.38
C VAL A 86 4.31 6.22 -11.07
N PHE A 87 5.48 6.85 -10.94
CA PHE A 87 5.90 7.46 -9.68
C PHE A 87 4.93 8.51 -9.13
N PRO A 88 4.36 9.45 -9.93
CA PRO A 88 3.37 10.39 -9.43
C PRO A 88 2.13 9.71 -8.86
N VAL A 89 1.64 8.66 -9.50
CA VAL A 89 0.47 7.88 -9.06
C VAL A 89 0.79 7.13 -7.77
N PHE A 90 1.90 6.42 -7.73
CA PHE A 90 2.38 5.73 -6.54
C PHE A 90 2.57 6.68 -5.36
N LYS A 91 3.23 7.82 -5.59
CA LYS A 91 3.48 8.84 -4.58
C LYS A 91 2.18 9.37 -3.97
N GLU A 92 1.17 9.64 -4.79
CA GLU A 92 -0.12 10.12 -4.31
C GLU A 92 -0.77 9.10 -3.36
N HIS A 93 -0.83 7.83 -3.77
CA HIS A 93 -1.37 6.76 -2.94
C HIS A 93 -0.55 6.55 -1.67
N TYR A 94 0.76 6.57 -1.79
CA TYR A 94 1.67 6.39 -0.66
C TYR A 94 1.50 7.50 0.40
N LEU A 95 1.49 8.77 -0.01
CA LEU A 95 1.28 9.88 0.90
C LEU A 95 -0.09 9.84 1.58
N ARG A 96 -1.12 9.44 0.87
CA ARG A 96 -2.47 9.25 1.44
C ARG A 96 -2.48 8.17 2.51
N ILE A 97 -1.80 7.05 2.28
CA ILE A 97 -1.67 5.97 3.24
C ILE A 97 -0.81 6.39 4.44
N CYS A 98 0.29 7.11 4.20
CA CYS A 98 1.12 7.66 5.26
C CYS A 98 0.34 8.59 6.19
N GLN A 99 -0.57 9.41 5.65
CA GLN A 99 -1.45 10.25 6.45
C GLN A 99 -2.37 9.44 7.37
N LYS A 100 -2.88 8.31 6.90
CA LYS A 100 -3.67 7.39 7.72
C LYS A 100 -2.85 6.79 8.86
N VAL A 101 -1.62 6.35 8.57
CA VAL A 101 -0.70 5.84 9.60
C VAL A 101 -0.37 6.92 10.64
N ILE A 102 -0.12 8.15 10.20
CA ILE A 102 0.12 9.30 11.09
C ILE A 102 -1.10 9.58 11.98
N ALA A 103 -2.30 9.40 11.45
CA ALA A 103 -3.56 9.54 12.19
C ALA A 103 -3.80 8.40 13.21
N GLY A 104 -2.98 7.36 13.20
CA GLY A 104 -3.09 6.21 14.10
C GLY A 104 -3.93 5.05 13.55
N GLU A 105 -4.27 5.07 12.27
CA GLU A 105 -4.95 3.92 11.64
C GLU A 105 -3.99 2.75 11.47
N GLU A 106 -4.44 1.56 11.83
CA GLU A 106 -3.72 0.33 11.54
C GLU A 106 -3.96 -0.13 10.11
N LEU A 107 -2.89 -0.48 9.42
CA LEU A 107 -2.97 -1.07 8.09
C LEU A 107 -3.14 -2.59 8.22
N ALA A 108 -3.98 -3.17 7.38
CA ALA A 108 -4.08 -4.62 7.28
C ALA A 108 -2.74 -5.21 6.82
N ALA A 109 -2.37 -6.35 7.41
CA ALA A 109 -1.16 -7.07 6.97
C ALA A 109 -1.27 -7.43 5.48
N PRO A 110 -0.15 -7.42 4.74
CA PRO A 110 -0.13 -7.91 3.37
C PRO A 110 -0.70 -9.33 3.30
N SER A 111 -1.72 -9.52 2.50
CA SER A 111 -2.34 -10.83 2.32
C SER A 111 -2.63 -11.09 0.85
N VAL A 112 -2.39 -12.32 0.44
CA VAL A 112 -2.89 -12.78 -0.85
C VAL A 112 -4.41 -12.88 -0.69
N PRO A 113 -5.24 -12.19 -1.51
CA PRO A 113 -6.67 -12.45 -1.51
C PRO A 113 -6.84 -13.95 -1.76
N ALA A 114 -7.46 -14.64 -0.82
CA ALA A 114 -7.87 -16.01 -1.07
C ALA A 114 -8.66 -15.98 -2.39
N LEU A 115 -8.20 -16.76 -3.36
CA LEU A 115 -9.04 -17.05 -4.52
C LEU A 115 -10.39 -17.50 -3.95
N PRO A 116 -11.50 -16.97 -4.45
CA PRO A 116 -12.79 -17.54 -4.09
C PRO A 116 -12.61 -19.04 -4.28
N GLU A 117 -12.76 -19.82 -3.21
CA GLU A 117 -12.95 -21.25 -3.38
C GLU A 117 -14.21 -21.37 -4.26
N GLU A 118 -13.98 -21.45 -5.57
CA GLU A 118 -14.97 -22.05 -6.40
C GLU A 118 -15.11 -23.45 -5.82
N SER A 119 -16.11 -23.62 -4.96
CA SER A 119 -16.57 -24.92 -4.58
C SER A 119 -17.15 -25.56 -5.85
N SER A 120 -16.26 -25.85 -6.79
CA SER A 120 -16.58 -26.79 -7.85
C SER A 120 -16.75 -28.11 -7.17
N THR A 121 -17.97 -28.33 -6.67
CA THR A 121 -18.42 -29.69 -6.42
C THR A 121 -18.08 -30.46 -7.70
N PRO A 122 -17.17 -31.44 -7.65
CA PRO A 122 -16.78 -32.11 -8.88
C PRO A 122 -18.06 -32.71 -9.48
N LEU A 123 -18.45 -32.20 -10.63
CA LEU A 123 -19.57 -32.74 -11.40
C LEU A 123 -19.39 -34.25 -11.51
N SER A 124 -20.42 -35.00 -11.22
CA SER A 124 -20.41 -36.46 -11.40
C SER A 124 -20.04 -36.79 -12.86
N LEU A 125 -19.54 -37.99 -13.09
CA LEU A 125 -19.16 -38.43 -14.45
C LEU A 125 -20.34 -38.32 -15.43
N ASP A 126 -21.54 -38.54 -14.94
CA ASP A 126 -22.75 -38.47 -15.76
C ASP A 126 -23.12 -37.03 -16.10
N GLU A 127 -23.03 -36.12 -15.16
CA GLU A 127 -23.27 -34.68 -15.39
C GLU A 127 -22.20 -34.09 -16.35
N ARG A 128 -20.98 -34.55 -16.29
CA ARG A 128 -19.91 -34.15 -17.26
C ARG A 128 -20.21 -34.61 -18.67
N ARG A 129 -20.68 -35.84 -18.81
CA ARG A 129 -21.07 -36.42 -20.12
C ARG A 129 -22.25 -35.68 -20.72
N GLU A 130 -23.24 -35.33 -19.91
CA GLU A 130 -24.42 -34.62 -20.36
C GLU A 130 -24.04 -33.18 -20.79
N LYS A 131 -23.25 -32.51 -20.02
CA LYS A 131 -22.74 -31.14 -20.36
C LYS A 131 -21.88 -31.15 -21.62
N LEU A 132 -21.07 -32.17 -21.83
CA LEU A 132 -20.30 -32.33 -23.08
C LEU A 132 -21.21 -32.63 -24.29
N ARG A 133 -22.33 -33.33 -24.08
CA ARG A 133 -23.30 -33.58 -25.14
C ARG A 133 -24.02 -32.29 -25.52
N GLU A 134 -24.47 -31.52 -24.55
CA GLU A 134 -25.10 -30.21 -24.78
C GLU A 134 -24.16 -29.26 -25.53
N LEU A 135 -22.88 -29.17 -25.13
CA LEU A 135 -21.88 -28.33 -25.82
C LEU A 135 -21.62 -28.79 -27.26
N ARG A 136 -21.65 -30.09 -27.55
CA ARG A 136 -21.51 -30.60 -28.91
C ARG A 136 -22.72 -30.24 -29.79
N GLU A 137 -23.92 -30.33 -29.25
CA GLU A 137 -25.15 -29.97 -29.95
C GLU A 137 -25.22 -28.47 -30.22
N GLU A 138 -24.84 -27.67 -29.23
CA GLU A 138 -24.83 -26.20 -29.32
C GLU A 138 -23.79 -25.67 -30.33
N HIS A 139 -22.63 -26.33 -30.45
CA HIS A 139 -21.53 -25.93 -31.34
C HIS A 139 -21.48 -26.74 -32.65
N ASN A 140 -22.43 -27.62 -32.87
CA ASN A 140 -22.54 -28.42 -34.10
C ASN A 140 -21.29 -29.25 -34.42
N LEU A 141 -20.67 -29.77 -33.41
CA LEU A 141 -19.44 -30.56 -33.49
C LEU A 141 -19.71 -32.07 -33.59
#